data_ee371d340fa8765a4fe007943c086bbc
#
_entry.id   ee371d340fa8765a4fe007943c086bbc
#
_cell.length_a   1.000
_cell.length_b   1.000
_cell.length_c   1.000
_cell.angle_alpha   90.00
_cell.angle_beta   90.00
_cell.angle_gamma   90.00
#
_symmetry.space_group_name_H-M   'P 1'
#
loop_
_entity.id
_entity.type
_entity.pdbx_description
1 polymer ?
#
loop_
_entity_poly.entity_id
_entity_poly.type
_entity_poly.pdbx_seq_one_letter_code
_entity_poly.pdbx_strand_id
1 'polypeptide(L)'
;MFGSLLALLGLALLDSINPSALLMTLFLVTAGARAGRVLTYIAAVFLTYFIIGLLLMLGLTTLLSTFQGAFESTAAYAVQAVIGAAMLIYSFSPNKPEKSDRVETKAPRSGGFAAMFLLGITVTAAEFPTALPYLGAIGILNSLELPFLGWLPLLLGYNLIFVAPPLLLFGAYRAFGSRYKAWFERYEKRLRHEARETMLWLVGGIGFLLLADALSRLGVFKLLSSG
;
A
#
# COMPACT_ATOMS: atom_id res chain seq x y z
N MET A 1 -21.90 1.43 13.69
CA MET A 1 -21.26 0.09 13.66
C MET A 1 -21.41 -0.62 12.32
N PHE A 2 -22.64 -0.85 11.80
CA PHE A 2 -22.81 -1.52 10.49
C PHE A 2 -22.14 -0.76 9.33
N GLY A 3 -22.33 0.56 9.23
CA GLY A 3 -21.67 1.39 8.21
C GLY A 3 -20.14 1.35 8.27
N SER A 4 -19.57 1.34 9.48
CA SER A 4 -18.12 1.24 9.66
C SER A 4 -17.57 -0.12 9.21
N LEU A 5 -18.32 -1.21 9.44
CA LEU A 5 -17.94 -2.54 8.95
C LEU A 5 -18.01 -2.64 7.43
N LEU A 6 -19.03 -2.03 6.80
CA LEU A 6 -19.10 -1.93 5.34
C LEU A 6 -17.95 -1.11 4.75
N ALA A 7 -17.60 0.01 5.40
CA ALA A 7 -16.47 0.82 4.99
C ALA A 7 -15.14 0.05 5.11
N LEU A 8 -14.93 -0.68 6.22
CA LEU A 8 -13.77 -1.55 6.40
C LEU A 8 -13.67 -2.62 5.31
N LEU A 9 -14.80 -3.27 4.99
CA LEU A 9 -14.84 -4.27 3.91
C LEU A 9 -14.54 -3.63 2.55
N GLY A 10 -15.11 -2.46 2.26
CA GLY A 10 -14.85 -1.71 1.03
C GLY A 10 -13.37 -1.32 0.89
N LEU A 11 -12.76 -0.82 1.97
CA LEU A 11 -11.34 -0.49 2.00
C LEU A 11 -10.45 -1.74 1.84
N ALA A 12 -10.81 -2.86 2.50
CA ALA A 12 -10.08 -4.12 2.36
C ALA A 12 -10.12 -4.67 0.92
N LEU A 13 -11.28 -4.60 0.27
CA LEU A 13 -11.43 -5.00 -1.13
C LEU A 13 -10.65 -4.07 -2.06
N LEU A 14 -10.66 -2.77 -1.82
CA LEU A 14 -9.89 -1.80 -2.59
C LEU A 14 -8.38 -2.07 -2.46
N ASP A 15 -7.91 -2.26 -1.23
CA ASP A 15 -6.50 -2.53 -0.92
C ASP A 15 -6.04 -3.90 -1.45
N SER A 16 -6.96 -4.87 -1.53
CA SER A 16 -6.66 -6.22 -2.04
C SER A 16 -6.27 -6.25 -3.53
N ILE A 17 -6.65 -5.21 -4.29
CA ILE A 17 -6.27 -5.05 -5.71
C ILE A 17 -4.87 -4.41 -5.82
N ASN A 18 -4.09 -4.42 -4.75
CA ASN A 18 -2.74 -3.88 -4.74
C ASN A 18 -1.87 -4.50 -5.86
N PRO A 19 -1.42 -3.68 -6.84
CA PRO A 19 -0.73 -4.20 -8.02
C PRO A 19 0.63 -4.79 -7.70
N SER A 20 1.34 -4.32 -6.68
CA SER A 20 2.70 -4.78 -6.39
C SER A 20 2.71 -6.17 -5.78
N ALA A 21 1.81 -6.47 -4.83
CA ALA A 21 1.68 -7.81 -4.27
C ALA A 21 1.26 -8.83 -5.34
N LEU A 22 0.34 -8.44 -6.24
CA LEU A 22 -0.10 -9.25 -7.37
C LEU A 22 1.02 -9.46 -8.38
N LEU A 23 1.72 -8.39 -8.80
CA LEU A 23 2.82 -8.44 -9.76
C LEU A 23 3.96 -9.31 -9.27
N MET A 24 4.37 -9.15 -7.99
CA MET A 24 5.44 -9.96 -7.45
C MET A 24 5.03 -11.43 -7.33
N THR A 25 3.80 -11.73 -6.92
CA THR A 25 3.28 -13.10 -6.90
C THR A 25 3.29 -13.69 -8.30
N LEU A 26 2.79 -12.95 -9.29
CA LEU A 26 2.75 -13.38 -10.68
C LEU A 26 4.16 -13.61 -11.24
N PHE A 27 5.09 -12.70 -10.95
CA PHE A 27 6.49 -12.85 -11.33
C PHE A 27 7.13 -14.10 -10.72
N LEU A 28 6.91 -14.36 -9.43
CA LEU A 28 7.46 -15.55 -8.76
C LEU A 28 6.92 -16.84 -9.36
N VAL A 29 5.61 -16.90 -9.67
CA VAL A 29 5.01 -18.12 -10.23
C VAL A 29 5.43 -18.33 -11.69
N THR A 30 5.51 -17.27 -12.50
CA THR A 30 5.94 -17.37 -13.92
C THR A 30 7.43 -17.65 -14.04
N ALA A 31 8.25 -17.18 -13.10
CA ALA A 31 9.67 -17.51 -12.98
C ALA A 31 9.93 -18.95 -12.50
N GLY A 32 8.88 -19.72 -12.19
CA GLY A 32 9.00 -21.11 -11.76
C GLY A 32 9.45 -21.29 -10.31
N ALA A 33 9.19 -20.32 -9.44
CA ALA A 33 9.50 -20.45 -8.03
C ALA A 33 8.72 -21.62 -7.38
N ARG A 34 9.38 -22.35 -6.48
CA ARG A 34 8.72 -23.43 -5.73
C ARG A 34 7.55 -22.89 -4.91
N ALA A 35 6.46 -23.64 -4.83
CA ALA A 35 5.25 -23.25 -4.12
C ALA A 35 5.50 -22.72 -2.70
N GLY A 36 6.35 -23.39 -1.92
CA GLY A 36 6.69 -22.93 -0.57
C GLY A 36 7.32 -21.54 -0.54
N ARG A 37 8.12 -21.16 -1.55
CA ARG A 37 8.73 -19.84 -1.64
C ARG A 37 7.69 -18.74 -1.92
N VAL A 38 6.75 -19.02 -2.82
CA VAL A 38 5.65 -18.08 -3.11
C VAL A 38 4.78 -17.88 -1.87
N LEU A 39 4.43 -18.96 -1.19
CA LEU A 39 3.67 -18.90 0.07
C LEU A 39 4.43 -18.17 1.17
N THR A 40 5.76 -18.35 1.27
CA THR A 40 6.59 -17.59 2.23
C THR A 40 6.57 -16.09 1.92
N TYR A 41 6.62 -15.71 0.64
CA TYR A 41 6.48 -14.31 0.24
C TYR A 41 5.11 -13.75 0.66
N ILE A 42 4.00 -14.43 0.32
CA ILE A 42 2.65 -13.99 0.66
C ILE A 42 2.45 -13.93 2.19
N ALA A 43 2.97 -14.92 2.92
CA ALA A 43 2.94 -14.91 4.38
C ALA A 43 3.74 -13.73 4.98
N ALA A 44 4.89 -13.39 4.39
CA ALA A 44 5.67 -12.24 4.82
C ALA A 44 4.92 -10.92 4.58
N VAL A 45 4.26 -10.76 3.42
CA VAL A 45 3.41 -9.60 3.12
C VAL A 45 2.29 -9.49 4.17
N PHE A 46 1.56 -10.58 4.40
CA PHE A 46 0.51 -10.63 5.41
C PHE A 46 1.00 -10.24 6.81
N LEU A 47 2.08 -10.87 7.27
CA LEU A 47 2.63 -10.63 8.60
C LEU A 47 3.13 -9.19 8.75
N THR A 48 3.77 -8.63 7.73
CA THR A 48 4.27 -7.26 7.77
C THR A 48 3.13 -6.26 7.87
N TYR A 49 2.10 -6.37 7.04
CA TYR A 49 0.90 -5.53 7.13
C TYR A 49 0.22 -5.69 8.48
N PHE A 50 0.04 -6.93 8.94
CA PHE A 50 -0.61 -7.20 10.22
C PHE A 50 0.16 -6.61 11.40
N ILE A 51 1.51 -6.76 11.44
CA ILE A 51 2.35 -6.20 12.49
C ILE A 51 2.30 -4.66 12.46
N ILE A 52 2.39 -4.05 11.27
CA ILE A 52 2.28 -2.60 11.13
C ILE A 52 0.91 -2.13 11.64
N GLY A 53 -0.18 -2.79 11.27
CA GLY A 53 -1.52 -2.47 11.76
C GLY A 53 -1.67 -2.62 13.26
N LEU A 54 -1.10 -3.67 13.82
CA LEU A 54 -1.07 -3.88 15.26
C LEU A 54 -0.33 -2.74 15.98
N LEU A 55 0.83 -2.35 15.48
CA LEU A 55 1.62 -1.24 16.02
C LEU A 55 0.85 0.09 15.90
N LEU A 56 0.18 0.34 14.79
CA LEU A 56 -0.63 1.53 14.60
C LEU A 56 -1.84 1.55 15.55
N MET A 57 -2.55 0.44 15.70
CA MET A 57 -3.69 0.35 16.63
C MET A 57 -3.27 0.56 18.09
N LEU A 58 -2.10 0.03 18.49
CA LEU A 58 -1.60 0.15 19.85
C LEU A 58 -0.92 1.50 20.12
N GLY A 59 -0.35 2.12 19.10
CA GLY A 59 0.49 3.33 19.26
C GLY A 59 -0.11 4.61 18.68
N LEU A 60 -1.15 4.53 17.84
CA LEU A 60 -1.64 5.68 17.09
C LEU A 60 -2.14 6.81 17.99
N THR A 61 -2.94 6.49 19.01
CA THR A 61 -3.46 7.49 19.98
C THR A 61 -2.33 8.17 20.75
N THR A 62 -1.34 7.39 21.20
CA THR A 62 -0.17 7.91 21.92
C THR A 62 0.73 8.75 21.01
N LEU A 63 0.95 8.30 19.77
CA LEU A 63 1.69 9.05 18.77
C LEU A 63 1.00 10.37 18.43
N LEU A 64 -0.28 10.35 18.14
CA LEU A 64 -1.05 11.56 17.80
C LEU A 64 -1.03 12.55 18.97
N SER A 65 -1.29 12.12 20.21
CA SER A 65 -1.28 13.01 21.37
C SER A 65 0.11 13.59 21.69
N THR A 66 1.17 12.80 21.54
CA THR A 66 2.55 13.22 21.81
C THR A 66 3.07 14.22 20.78
N PHE A 67 2.71 14.03 19.50
CA PHE A 67 3.20 14.86 18.42
C PHE A 67 2.20 15.87 17.88
N GLN A 68 1.01 16.00 18.49
CA GLN A 68 -0.05 16.89 18.01
C GLN A 68 0.45 18.33 17.82
N GLY A 69 1.15 18.90 18.81
CA GLY A 69 1.71 20.25 18.72
C GLY A 69 2.81 20.39 17.65
N ALA A 70 3.55 19.33 17.37
CA ALA A 70 4.57 19.34 16.32
C ALA A 70 3.93 19.29 14.92
N PHE A 71 2.88 18.48 14.74
CA PHE A 71 2.15 18.37 13.48
C PHE A 71 1.29 19.59 13.15
N GLU A 72 0.88 20.36 14.17
CA GLU A 72 0.09 21.58 14.01
C GLU A 72 0.95 22.85 13.91
N SER A 73 2.27 22.71 13.84
CA SER A 73 3.19 23.85 13.71
C SER A 73 3.22 24.41 12.28
N THR A 74 3.46 25.72 12.15
CA THR A 74 3.66 26.37 10.83
C THR A 74 4.79 25.72 10.04
N ALA A 75 5.84 25.24 10.74
CA ALA A 75 6.95 24.52 10.10
C ALA A 75 6.49 23.17 9.53
N ALA A 76 5.63 22.44 10.23
CA ALA A 76 5.06 21.18 9.74
C ALA A 76 4.21 21.40 8.47
N TYR A 77 3.37 22.44 8.46
CA TYR A 77 2.57 22.77 7.27
C TYR A 77 3.44 23.23 6.10
N ALA A 78 4.54 23.93 6.34
CA ALA A 78 5.49 24.27 5.29
C ALA A 78 6.17 23.03 4.69
N VAL A 79 6.60 22.08 5.53
CA VAL A 79 7.16 20.79 5.10
C VAL A 79 6.10 19.98 4.33
N GLN A 80 4.88 19.93 4.83
CA GLN A 80 3.75 19.25 4.16
C GLN A 80 3.49 19.87 2.77
N ALA A 81 3.52 21.20 2.64
CA ALA A 81 3.35 21.88 1.36
C ALA A 81 4.45 21.51 0.36
N VAL A 82 5.72 21.48 0.82
CA VAL A 82 6.87 21.07 -0.01
C VAL A 82 6.73 19.62 -0.48
N ILE A 83 6.35 18.71 0.41
CA ILE A 83 6.14 17.30 0.08
C ILE A 83 4.99 17.16 -0.91
N GLY A 84 3.85 17.80 -0.65
CA GLY A 84 2.68 17.78 -1.53
C GLY A 84 2.99 18.33 -2.92
N ALA A 85 3.71 19.44 -3.01
CA ALA A 85 4.16 20.01 -4.27
C ALA A 85 5.12 19.08 -5.02
N ALA A 86 6.10 18.49 -4.33
CA ALA A 86 7.03 17.54 -4.93
C ALA A 86 6.32 16.30 -5.47
N MET A 87 5.34 15.75 -4.75
CA MET A 87 4.52 14.62 -5.18
C MET A 87 3.68 14.98 -6.42
N LEU A 88 3.08 16.16 -6.45
CA LEU A 88 2.35 16.66 -7.62
C LEU A 88 3.28 16.79 -8.83
N ILE A 89 4.42 17.45 -8.69
CA ILE A 89 5.39 17.61 -9.78
C ILE A 89 5.84 16.24 -10.30
N TYR A 90 6.11 15.31 -9.39
CA TYR A 90 6.49 13.94 -9.76
C TYR A 90 5.38 13.24 -10.55
N SER A 91 4.12 13.40 -10.14
CA SER A 91 2.95 12.80 -10.82
C SER A 91 2.76 13.30 -12.25
N PHE A 92 3.03 14.58 -12.51
CA PHE A 92 2.96 15.19 -13.83
C PHE A 92 4.27 15.11 -14.63
N SER A 93 5.32 14.54 -14.06
CA SER A 93 6.60 14.44 -14.76
C SER A 93 6.45 13.57 -16.01
N PRO A 94 6.75 14.12 -17.21
CA PRO A 94 6.57 13.37 -18.44
C PRO A 94 7.45 12.12 -18.40
N ASN A 95 6.87 11.03 -18.89
CA ASN A 95 7.47 9.72 -19.06
C ASN A 95 8.83 9.78 -19.79
N LYS A 96 9.90 10.16 -19.09
CA LYS A 96 11.15 9.52 -19.43
C LYS A 96 10.89 8.03 -19.18
N PRO A 97 11.15 7.14 -20.17
CA PRO A 97 11.34 5.75 -19.81
C PRO A 97 12.45 5.82 -18.76
N GLU A 98 12.02 5.86 -17.49
CA GLU A 98 12.94 5.58 -16.44
C GLU A 98 13.58 4.31 -16.96
N LYS A 99 14.90 4.39 -17.31
CA LYS A 99 15.74 3.22 -17.18
C LYS A 99 15.28 2.74 -15.84
N SER A 100 14.21 1.91 -15.91
CA SER A 100 13.70 1.25 -14.76
C SER A 100 14.96 1.04 -13.96
N ASP A 101 15.21 1.88 -12.92
CA ASP A 101 15.77 1.28 -11.78
C ASP A 101 14.80 0.16 -11.58
N ARG A 102 15.08 -0.84 -12.40
CA ARG A 102 14.79 -2.14 -11.99
C ARG A 102 15.15 -2.06 -10.51
N VAL A 103 14.16 -1.87 -9.67
CA VAL A 103 14.02 -2.95 -8.76
C VAL A 103 13.91 -4.12 -9.70
N GLU A 104 15.05 -4.45 -10.38
CA GLU A 104 15.43 -5.81 -10.61
C GLU A 104 15.42 -6.31 -9.19
N THR A 105 14.20 -6.54 -8.70
CA THR A 105 14.01 -7.65 -7.84
C THR A 105 14.52 -8.75 -8.74
N LYS A 106 15.86 -8.89 -8.73
CA LYS A 106 16.50 -10.15 -9.02
C LYS A 106 15.88 -11.01 -7.95
N ALA A 107 14.57 -11.35 -8.20
CA ALA A 107 13.91 -12.33 -7.38
C ALA A 107 14.92 -13.45 -7.41
N PRO A 108 15.52 -13.74 -6.27
CA PRO A 108 16.66 -14.64 -6.26
C PRO A 108 16.11 -15.93 -6.83
N ARG A 109 16.37 -16.17 -8.14
CA ARG A 109 16.00 -17.42 -8.79
C ARG A 109 16.51 -18.60 -8.00
N SER A 110 17.51 -18.36 -7.15
CA SER A 110 18.14 -19.30 -6.20
C SER A 110 17.95 -18.93 -4.73
N GLY A 111 17.18 -17.87 -4.38
CA GLY A 111 17.00 -17.44 -2.99
C GLY A 111 16.26 -18.48 -2.14
N GLY A 112 16.73 -18.71 -0.93
CA GLY A 112 16.06 -19.54 0.07
C GLY A 112 14.76 -18.90 0.58
N PHE A 113 14.08 -19.58 1.52
CA PHE A 113 12.87 -19.07 2.17
C PHE A 113 13.09 -17.71 2.86
N ALA A 114 14.27 -17.50 3.49
CA ALA A 114 14.63 -16.23 4.12
C ALA A 114 14.66 -15.08 3.12
N ALA A 115 15.18 -15.29 1.91
CA ALA A 115 15.19 -14.25 0.87
C ALA A 115 13.78 -13.90 0.38
N MET A 116 12.86 -14.89 0.31
CA MET A 116 11.46 -14.64 -0.04
C MET A 116 10.73 -13.90 1.08
N PHE A 117 11.03 -14.20 2.32
CA PHE A 117 10.48 -13.53 3.48
C PHE A 117 10.92 -12.06 3.53
N LEU A 118 12.23 -11.80 3.37
CA LEU A 118 12.78 -10.44 3.29
C LEU A 118 12.22 -9.67 2.09
N LEU A 119 12.03 -10.33 0.94
CA LEU A 119 11.40 -9.72 -0.21
C LEU A 119 9.97 -9.25 0.11
N GLY A 120 9.16 -10.07 0.80
CA GLY A 120 7.82 -9.69 1.24
C GLY A 120 7.84 -8.47 2.16
N ILE A 121 8.72 -8.46 3.16
CA ILE A 121 8.88 -7.32 4.07
C ILE A 121 9.27 -6.06 3.27
N THR A 122 10.27 -6.16 2.39
CA THR A 122 10.79 -5.02 1.63
C THR A 122 9.74 -4.42 0.71
N VAL A 123 9.00 -5.26 -0.02
CA VAL A 123 7.91 -4.82 -0.91
C VAL A 123 6.84 -4.11 -0.09
N THR A 124 6.38 -4.72 1.00
CA THR A 124 5.36 -4.14 1.86
C THR A 124 5.81 -2.81 2.49
N ALA A 125 7.04 -2.74 2.99
CA ALA A 125 7.59 -1.52 3.59
C ALA A 125 7.71 -0.38 2.56
N ALA A 126 8.10 -0.71 1.32
CA ALA A 126 8.19 0.28 0.23
C ALA A 126 6.81 0.82 -0.19
N GLU A 127 5.77 0.01 -0.10
CA GLU A 127 4.40 0.39 -0.46
C GLU A 127 3.63 1.10 0.66
N PHE A 128 4.03 0.87 1.90
CA PHE A 128 3.31 1.36 3.07
C PHE A 128 3.00 2.87 3.03
N PRO A 129 3.90 3.78 2.57
CA PRO A 129 3.59 5.20 2.46
C PRO A 129 2.37 5.52 1.56
N THR A 130 2.00 4.64 0.65
CA THR A 130 0.87 4.79 -0.28
C THR A 130 -0.36 3.96 0.12
N ALA A 131 -0.30 3.21 1.22
CA ALA A 131 -1.35 2.34 1.71
C ALA A 131 -2.50 3.13 2.39
N LEU A 132 -3.07 4.11 1.68
CA LEU A 132 -4.15 4.96 2.20
C LEU A 132 -5.40 4.19 2.62
N PRO A 133 -5.88 3.16 1.87
CA PRO A 133 -7.03 2.37 2.31
C PRO A 133 -6.76 1.70 3.66
N TYR A 134 -5.53 1.20 3.87
CA TYR A 134 -5.13 0.60 5.12
C TYR A 134 -5.12 1.59 6.29
N LEU A 135 -4.52 2.77 6.09
CA LEU A 135 -4.51 3.83 7.10
C LEU A 135 -5.93 4.30 7.43
N GLY A 136 -6.80 4.42 6.42
CA GLY A 136 -8.23 4.70 6.60
C GLY A 136 -8.93 3.63 7.42
N ALA A 137 -8.64 2.35 7.16
CA ALA A 137 -9.20 1.24 7.93
C ALA A 137 -8.74 1.26 9.40
N ILE A 138 -7.45 1.55 9.67
CA ILE A 138 -6.94 1.73 11.04
C ILE A 138 -7.64 2.90 11.74
N GLY A 139 -7.84 4.03 11.04
CA GLY A 139 -8.59 5.18 11.58
C GLY A 139 -10.03 4.80 11.96
N ILE A 140 -10.74 4.06 11.10
CA ILE A 140 -12.10 3.56 11.39
C ILE A 140 -12.08 2.60 12.58
N LEU A 141 -11.15 1.63 12.62
CA LEU A 141 -11.04 0.68 13.73
C LEU A 141 -10.79 1.40 15.05
N ASN A 142 -9.92 2.42 15.06
CA ASN A 142 -9.65 3.22 16.25
C ASN A 142 -10.88 4.02 16.72
N SER A 143 -11.66 4.58 15.77
CA SER A 143 -12.88 5.35 16.09
C SER A 143 -14.02 4.51 16.63
N LEU A 144 -13.97 3.19 16.50
CA LEU A 144 -14.96 2.27 17.07
C LEU A 144 -14.78 2.03 18.56
N GLU A 145 -13.65 2.45 19.14
CA GLU A 145 -13.31 2.32 20.58
C GLU A 145 -13.50 0.89 21.12
N LEU A 146 -13.30 -0.10 20.26
CA LEU A 146 -13.48 -1.51 20.60
C LEU A 146 -12.33 -1.98 21.52
N PRO A 147 -12.60 -2.91 22.47
CA PRO A 147 -11.55 -3.56 23.21
C PRO A 147 -10.66 -4.41 22.27
N PHE A 148 -9.45 -4.75 22.72
CA PHE A 148 -8.46 -5.51 21.95
C PHE A 148 -9.05 -6.72 21.21
N LEU A 149 -9.84 -7.56 21.91
CA LEU A 149 -10.49 -8.73 21.34
C LEU A 149 -11.61 -8.40 20.33
N GLY A 150 -12.08 -7.15 20.31
CA GLY A 150 -13.08 -6.69 19.34
C GLY A 150 -12.47 -6.24 18.02
N TRP A 151 -11.40 -5.43 18.04
CA TRP A 151 -10.80 -4.92 16.83
C TRP A 151 -9.76 -5.87 16.20
N LEU A 152 -9.09 -6.72 16.99
CA LEU A 152 -8.08 -7.65 16.49
C LEU A 152 -8.61 -8.59 15.40
N PRO A 153 -9.81 -9.24 15.55
CA PRO A 153 -10.39 -10.06 14.50
C PRO A 153 -10.72 -9.27 13.22
N LEU A 154 -11.13 -8.01 13.37
CA LEU A 154 -11.42 -7.14 12.21
C LEU A 154 -10.15 -6.80 11.44
N LEU A 155 -9.07 -6.47 12.15
CA LEU A 155 -7.74 -6.25 11.55
C LEU A 155 -7.22 -7.52 10.86
N LEU A 156 -7.39 -8.68 11.50
CA LEU A 156 -7.01 -9.97 10.93
C LEU A 156 -7.82 -10.25 9.65
N GLY A 157 -9.14 -10.05 9.69
CA GLY A 157 -10.03 -10.22 8.55
C GLY A 157 -9.68 -9.31 7.38
N TYR A 158 -9.36 -8.04 7.67
CA TYR A 158 -8.87 -7.09 6.67
C TYR A 158 -7.62 -7.62 5.95
N ASN A 159 -6.62 -8.05 6.71
CA ASN A 159 -5.36 -8.55 6.15
C ASN A 159 -5.55 -9.87 5.39
N LEU A 160 -6.50 -10.73 5.79
CA LEU A 160 -6.84 -11.94 5.04
C LEU A 160 -7.48 -11.60 3.68
N ILE A 161 -8.37 -10.61 3.64
CA ILE A 161 -8.96 -10.11 2.38
C ILE A 161 -7.87 -9.51 1.51
N PHE A 162 -6.95 -8.73 2.08
CA PHE A 162 -5.84 -8.13 1.36
C PHE A 162 -4.95 -9.15 0.64
N VAL A 163 -4.62 -10.28 1.28
CA VAL A 163 -3.77 -11.31 0.67
C VAL A 163 -4.55 -12.36 -0.14
N ALA A 164 -5.89 -12.31 -0.13
CA ALA A 164 -6.71 -13.28 -0.87
C ALA A 164 -6.42 -13.27 -2.39
N PRO A 165 -6.35 -12.13 -3.11
CA PRO A 165 -6.04 -12.15 -4.54
C PRO A 165 -4.67 -12.73 -4.90
N PRO A 166 -3.56 -12.41 -4.22
CA PRO A 166 -2.28 -13.11 -4.41
C PRO A 166 -2.38 -14.62 -4.19
N LEU A 167 -3.10 -15.08 -3.16
CA LEU A 167 -3.32 -16.49 -2.91
C LEU A 167 -4.15 -17.15 -4.00
N LEU A 168 -5.23 -16.51 -4.45
CA LEU A 168 -6.08 -16.99 -5.54
C LEU A 168 -5.30 -17.06 -6.86
N LEU A 169 -4.48 -16.03 -7.15
CA LEU A 169 -3.62 -16.00 -8.32
C LEU A 169 -2.61 -17.17 -8.30
N PHE A 170 -1.98 -17.41 -7.15
CA PHE A 170 -1.08 -18.55 -6.96
C PHE A 170 -1.80 -19.88 -7.15
N GLY A 171 -2.98 -20.05 -6.55
CA GLY A 171 -3.82 -21.25 -6.71
C GLY A 171 -4.23 -21.49 -8.15
N ALA A 172 -4.71 -20.45 -8.83
CA ALA A 172 -5.09 -20.51 -10.24
C ALA A 172 -3.90 -20.89 -11.15
N TYR A 173 -2.73 -20.29 -10.89
CA TYR A 173 -1.52 -20.67 -11.63
C TYR A 173 -1.13 -22.13 -11.42
N ARG A 174 -1.23 -22.64 -10.18
CA ARG A 174 -0.95 -24.06 -9.91
C ARG A 174 -1.92 -25.01 -10.58
N ALA A 175 -3.21 -24.64 -10.62
CA ALA A 175 -4.24 -25.48 -11.20
C ALA A 175 -4.19 -25.46 -12.75
N PHE A 176 -3.91 -24.30 -13.33
CA PHE A 176 -4.10 -24.06 -14.76
C PHE A 176 -2.88 -23.50 -15.50
N GLY A 177 -1.78 -23.19 -14.80
CA GLY A 177 -0.65 -22.42 -15.33
C GLY A 177 0.00 -23.02 -16.56
N SER A 178 0.10 -24.35 -16.67
CA SER A 178 0.64 -25.03 -17.85
C SER A 178 -0.22 -24.80 -19.10
N ARG A 179 -1.54 -24.68 -18.92
CA ARG A 179 -2.50 -24.49 -20.02
C ARG A 179 -2.66 -23.01 -20.42
N TYR A 180 -2.47 -22.09 -19.48
CA TYR A 180 -2.71 -20.65 -19.67
C TYR A 180 -1.48 -19.78 -19.44
N LYS A 181 -0.29 -20.35 -19.55
CA LYS A 181 0.99 -19.64 -19.31
C LYS A 181 1.08 -18.32 -20.09
N ALA A 182 0.74 -18.34 -21.37
CA ALA A 182 0.74 -17.15 -22.22
C ALA A 182 -0.27 -16.07 -21.78
N TRP A 183 -1.37 -16.47 -21.12
CA TRP A 183 -2.34 -15.55 -20.55
C TRP A 183 -1.78 -14.90 -19.29
N PHE A 184 -1.14 -15.67 -18.41
CA PHE A 184 -0.50 -15.13 -17.20
C PHE A 184 0.63 -14.16 -17.54
N GLU A 185 1.46 -14.45 -18.54
CA GLU A 185 2.53 -13.55 -19.00
C GLU A 185 1.98 -12.25 -19.61
N ARG A 186 0.87 -12.32 -20.35
CA ARG A 186 0.18 -11.12 -20.87
C ARG A 186 -0.42 -10.29 -19.75
N TYR A 187 -1.02 -10.94 -18.76
CA TYR A 187 -1.60 -10.29 -17.59
C TYR A 187 -0.53 -9.58 -16.74
N GLU A 188 0.64 -10.21 -16.57
CA GLU A 188 1.79 -9.57 -15.90
C GLU A 188 2.22 -8.27 -16.61
N LYS A 189 2.37 -8.31 -17.96
CA LYS A 189 2.73 -7.12 -18.72
C LYS A 189 1.69 -6.00 -18.60
N ARG A 190 0.42 -6.36 -18.62
CA ARG A 190 -0.69 -5.41 -18.46
C ARG A 190 -0.69 -4.79 -17.08
N LEU A 191 -0.58 -5.59 -16.02
CA LEU A 191 -0.51 -5.10 -14.65
C LEU A 191 0.67 -4.15 -14.43
N ARG A 192 1.84 -4.44 -15.02
CA ARG A 192 3.01 -3.55 -14.92
C ARG A 192 2.73 -2.16 -15.51
N HIS A 193 2.01 -2.11 -16.61
CA HIS A 193 1.66 -0.85 -17.26
C HIS A 193 0.61 -0.07 -16.46
N GLU A 194 -0.46 -0.74 -16.08
CA GLU A 194 -1.57 -0.15 -15.31
C GLU A 194 -1.14 0.25 -13.88
N ALA A 195 -0.28 -0.53 -13.23
CA ALA A 195 0.22 -0.23 -11.89
C ALA A 195 0.97 1.12 -11.82
N ARG A 196 1.77 1.42 -12.83
CA ARG A 196 2.51 2.69 -12.88
C ARG A 196 1.56 3.88 -13.04
N GLU A 197 0.61 3.76 -13.95
CA GLU A 197 -0.36 4.83 -14.19
C GLU A 197 -1.21 5.08 -12.95
N THR A 198 -1.73 4.03 -12.33
CA THR A 198 -2.48 4.11 -11.08
C THR A 198 -1.64 4.73 -9.96
N MET A 199 -0.38 4.34 -9.83
CA MET A 199 0.53 4.90 -8.82
C MET A 199 0.75 6.41 -9.02
N LEU A 200 0.95 6.87 -10.26
CA LEU A 200 1.11 8.30 -10.56
C LEU A 200 -0.14 9.09 -10.20
N TRP A 201 -1.34 8.57 -10.52
CA TRP A 201 -2.61 9.18 -10.15
C TRP A 201 -2.80 9.25 -8.63
N LEU A 202 -2.44 8.18 -7.90
CA LEU A 202 -2.50 8.16 -6.44
C LEU A 202 -1.53 9.17 -5.83
N VAL A 203 -0.28 9.17 -6.27
CA VAL A 203 0.74 10.13 -5.79
C VAL A 203 0.31 11.56 -6.08
N GLY A 204 -0.24 11.84 -7.26
CA GLY A 204 -0.77 13.15 -7.62
C GLY A 204 -1.95 13.57 -6.76
N GLY A 205 -2.91 12.68 -6.54
CA GLY A 205 -4.07 12.94 -5.70
C GLY A 205 -3.70 13.22 -4.24
N ILE A 206 -2.81 12.42 -3.67
CA ILE A 206 -2.29 12.63 -2.30
C ILE A 206 -1.52 13.95 -2.24
N GLY A 207 -0.62 14.19 -3.19
CA GLY A 207 0.15 15.42 -3.27
C GLY A 207 -0.74 16.66 -3.34
N PHE A 208 -1.83 16.60 -4.12
CA PHE A 208 -2.82 17.67 -4.19
C PHE A 208 -3.53 17.91 -2.85
N LEU A 209 -3.99 16.84 -2.18
CA LEU A 209 -4.67 16.96 -0.90
C LEU A 209 -3.74 17.52 0.19
N LEU A 210 -2.50 17.03 0.28
CA LEU A 210 -1.51 17.53 1.23
C LEU A 210 -1.20 19.00 0.97
N LEU A 211 -1.02 19.40 -0.28
CA LEU A 211 -0.72 20.77 -0.65
C LEU A 211 -1.91 21.69 -0.36
N ALA A 212 -3.13 21.31 -0.72
CA ALA A 212 -4.33 22.08 -0.49
C ALA A 212 -4.60 22.28 1.02
N ASP A 213 -4.47 21.25 1.84
CA ASP A 213 -4.60 21.36 3.30
C ASP A 213 -3.52 22.27 3.89
N ALA A 214 -2.25 22.08 3.52
CA ALA A 214 -1.14 22.90 4.00
C ALA A 214 -1.34 24.40 3.63
N LEU A 215 -1.70 24.71 2.39
CA LEU A 215 -1.93 26.08 1.95
C LEU A 215 -3.13 26.73 2.68
N SER A 216 -4.18 25.96 2.97
CA SER A 216 -5.32 26.45 3.73
C SER A 216 -4.94 26.82 5.16
N ARG A 217 -4.13 25.99 5.83
CA ARG A 217 -3.65 26.20 7.21
C ARG A 217 -2.59 27.28 7.31
N LEU A 218 -1.75 27.45 6.29
CA LEU A 218 -0.81 28.58 6.19
C LEU A 218 -1.51 29.92 5.85
N GLY A 219 -2.81 29.92 5.61
CA GLY A 219 -3.59 31.14 5.37
C GLY A 219 -3.36 31.77 3.98
N VAL A 220 -2.71 31.06 3.05
CA VAL A 220 -2.37 31.57 1.71
C VAL A 220 -3.64 32.02 0.96
N PHE A 221 -4.74 31.28 1.10
CA PHE A 221 -6.03 31.64 0.47
C PHE A 221 -6.63 32.95 1.02
N LYS A 222 -6.39 33.27 2.32
CA LYS A 222 -6.83 34.54 2.91
C LYS A 222 -6.04 35.72 2.36
N LEU A 223 -4.75 35.55 2.13
CA LEU A 223 -3.88 36.57 1.54
C LEU A 223 -4.26 36.88 0.08
N LEU A 224 -4.66 35.85 -0.69
CA LEU A 224 -5.10 35.99 -2.08
C LEU A 224 -6.48 36.62 -2.21
N SER A 225 -7.34 36.54 -1.19
CA SER A 225 -8.70 37.12 -1.20
C SER A 225 -8.74 38.53 -0.64
N SER A 226 -7.66 39.03 -0.05
CA SER A 226 -7.56 40.40 0.55
C SER A 226 -6.77 41.38 -0.30
N GLY A 227 -6.29 41.01 -1.47
CA GLY A 227 -5.66 41.87 -2.49
C GLY A 227 -6.52 41.98 -3.71
#